data_64e2e5dc5da9d9bd8dc9231e40f20478
#
_entry.id   64e2e5dc5da9d9bd8dc9231e40f20478
#
_cell.length_a   1.000
_cell.length_b   1.000
_cell.length_c   1.000
_cell.angle_alpha   90.00
_cell.angle_beta   90.00
_cell.angle_gamma   90.00
#
_symmetry.space_group_name_H-M   'P 1'
#
loop_
_entity.id
_entity.type
_entity.pdbx_description
1 polymer ?
#
loop_
_entity_poly.entity_id
_entity_poly.type
_entity_poly.pdbx_seq_one_letter_code
_entity_poly.pdbx_strand_id
1 'polypeptide(L)'
;MSDTRRTVQRHPIAPVWDETSRILILGSFPSVKSREANFFYGHPQNRFWRVLAAVLGCDKPESTEEKKRFLLSHHIAVWDVIGSCEIAGSADSSIRSAQPNDIAPLLAGSGIRRIFTNGKTAHALYVKQI
;
A
#
# COMPACT_ATOMS: atom_id res chain seq x y z
N MET A 1 -21.17 -19.06 9.11
CA MET A 1 -21.11 -18.10 8.06
C MET A 1 -19.73 -18.04 7.45
N SER A 2 -19.67 -17.99 6.23
CA SER A 2 -18.38 -18.16 5.57
C SER A 2 -17.59 -16.87 5.49
N ASP A 3 -16.39 -16.85 6.08
CA ASP A 3 -15.44 -15.78 5.92
C ASP A 3 -14.74 -15.85 4.59
N THR A 4 -15.00 -16.92 3.81
CA THR A 4 -14.38 -17.10 2.50
C THR A 4 -15.17 -16.44 1.39
N ARG A 5 -16.34 -15.87 1.70
CA ARG A 5 -17.14 -15.18 0.70
C ARG A 5 -16.41 -13.93 0.21
N ARG A 6 -16.29 -13.81 -1.11
CA ARG A 6 -15.74 -12.60 -1.70
C ARG A 6 -16.75 -11.46 -1.61
N THR A 7 -16.24 -10.29 -1.32
CA THR A 7 -17.02 -9.05 -1.34
C THR A 7 -16.32 -8.05 -2.23
N VAL A 8 -17.09 -7.13 -2.80
CA VAL A 8 -16.54 -6.01 -3.57
C VAL A 8 -16.01 -4.97 -2.58
N GLN A 9 -14.74 -4.62 -2.73
CA GLN A 9 -14.09 -3.63 -1.87
C GLN A 9 -13.46 -2.54 -2.73
N ARG A 10 -13.59 -1.30 -2.27
CA ARG A 10 -12.89 -0.16 -2.84
C ARG A 10 -11.76 0.23 -1.90
N HIS A 11 -10.66 0.70 -2.48
CA HIS A 11 -9.51 1.11 -1.68
C HIS A 11 -9.89 2.33 -0.83
N PRO A 12 -9.88 2.20 0.51
CA PRO A 12 -10.35 3.27 1.38
C PRO A 12 -9.25 4.23 1.81
N ILE A 13 -7.99 3.93 1.49
CA ILE A 13 -6.84 4.65 2.03
C ILE A 13 -6.23 5.53 0.95
N ALA A 14 -6.13 6.83 1.23
CA ALA A 14 -5.48 7.76 0.32
C ALA A 14 -3.97 7.48 0.25
N PRO A 15 -3.33 7.71 -0.89
CA PRO A 15 -1.88 7.52 -0.98
C PRO A 15 -1.14 8.51 -0.09
N VAL A 16 0.00 8.07 0.44
CA VAL A 16 0.91 8.97 1.15
C VAL A 16 1.96 9.42 0.15
N TRP A 17 2.05 10.71 -0.12
CA TRP A 17 3.05 11.28 -1.04
C TRP A 17 3.05 12.81 -0.95
N ASP A 18 4.13 13.41 -1.43
CA ASP A 18 4.18 14.85 -1.70
C ASP A 18 5.11 15.11 -2.89
N GLU A 19 5.32 16.36 -3.22
CA GLU A 19 6.17 16.72 -4.36
C GLU A 19 7.63 16.31 -4.18
N THR A 20 8.07 16.05 -2.95
CA THR A 20 9.44 15.61 -2.66
C THR A 20 9.63 14.11 -2.74
N SER A 21 8.54 13.35 -2.91
CA SER A 21 8.63 11.88 -2.99
C SER A 21 9.48 11.45 -4.17
N ARG A 22 10.38 10.48 -3.92
CA ARG A 22 11.32 9.96 -4.92
C ARG A 22 11.14 8.48 -5.19
N ILE A 23 10.53 7.76 -4.26
CA ILE A 23 10.31 6.32 -4.31
C ILE A 23 8.84 6.06 -4.03
N LEU A 24 8.23 5.17 -4.82
CA LEU A 24 6.86 4.73 -4.59
C LEU A 24 6.88 3.23 -4.25
N ILE A 25 6.30 2.87 -3.12
CA ILE A 25 6.13 1.46 -2.73
C ILE A 25 4.67 1.11 -2.94
N LEU A 26 4.41 0.09 -3.76
CA LEU A 26 3.07 -0.37 -4.07
C LEU A 26 2.82 -1.76 -3.50
N GLY A 27 1.81 -1.89 -2.66
CA GLY A 27 1.25 -3.17 -2.27
C GLY A 27 0.17 -3.61 -3.24
N SER A 28 -0.50 -4.73 -2.93
CA SER A 28 -1.61 -5.23 -3.76
C SER A 28 -2.92 -4.53 -3.39
N PHE A 29 -3.45 -4.83 -2.21
CA PHE A 29 -4.68 -4.26 -1.67
C PHE A 29 -4.59 -4.32 -0.15
N PRO A 30 -5.15 -3.34 0.59
CA PRO A 30 -4.99 -3.34 2.04
C PRO A 30 -5.70 -4.52 2.70
N SER A 31 -5.07 -5.07 3.74
CA SER A 31 -5.66 -6.14 4.54
C SER A 31 -6.91 -5.64 5.28
N VAL A 32 -7.66 -6.57 5.87
CA VAL A 32 -8.82 -6.21 6.70
C VAL A 32 -8.40 -5.26 7.81
N LYS A 33 -7.28 -5.54 8.50
CA LYS A 33 -6.80 -4.67 9.58
C LYS A 33 -6.40 -3.29 9.08
N SER A 34 -5.78 -3.21 7.90
CA SER A 34 -5.44 -1.91 7.30
C SER A 34 -6.68 -1.13 6.92
N ARG A 35 -7.71 -1.80 6.38
CA ARG A 35 -8.98 -1.16 6.05
C ARG A 35 -9.69 -0.65 7.30
N GLU A 36 -9.66 -1.41 8.39
CA GLU A 36 -10.23 -1.00 9.67
C GLU A 36 -9.50 0.19 10.27
N ALA A 37 -8.17 0.18 10.19
CA ALA A 37 -7.32 1.26 10.69
C ALA A 37 -7.31 2.47 9.77
N ASN A 38 -7.79 2.31 8.54
CA ASN A 38 -7.75 3.31 7.48
C ASN A 38 -6.33 3.80 7.20
N PHE A 39 -5.35 2.89 7.29
CA PHE A 39 -3.97 3.19 6.97
C PHE A 39 -3.19 1.93 6.60
N PHE A 40 -2.09 2.11 5.85
CA PHE A 40 -1.29 1.02 5.28
C PHE A 40 -0.62 0.17 6.35
N TYR A 41 -0.57 -1.14 6.06
CA TYR A 41 0.15 -2.10 6.90
C TYR A 41 -0.24 -2.00 8.37
N GLY A 42 -1.54 -1.93 8.62
CA GLY A 42 -2.09 -1.66 9.94
C GLY A 42 -2.13 -2.87 10.87
N HIS A 43 -1.88 -4.09 10.38
CA HIS A 43 -1.90 -5.26 11.24
C HIS A 43 -0.73 -5.19 12.23
N PRO A 44 -0.99 -5.44 13.54
CA PRO A 44 0.07 -5.30 14.56
C PRO A 44 1.31 -6.16 14.31
N GLN A 45 1.14 -7.29 13.65
CA GLN A 45 2.24 -8.21 13.36
C GLN A 45 2.89 -7.96 11.99
N ASN A 46 2.44 -6.96 11.26
CA ASN A 46 3.02 -6.63 9.96
C ASN A 46 4.42 -6.07 10.15
N ARG A 47 5.37 -6.59 9.39
CA ARG A 47 6.79 -6.24 9.51
C ARG A 47 7.19 -4.99 8.75
N PHE A 48 6.31 -4.45 7.92
CA PHE A 48 6.64 -3.38 6.99
C PHE A 48 7.35 -2.19 7.68
N TRP A 49 6.73 -1.66 8.72
CA TRP A 49 7.26 -0.47 9.40
C TRP A 49 8.58 -0.74 10.11
N ARG A 50 8.71 -1.92 10.72
CA ARG A 50 9.93 -2.32 11.41
C ARG A 50 11.09 -2.53 10.42
N VAL A 51 10.81 -3.21 9.30
CA VAL A 51 11.83 -3.47 8.29
C VAL A 51 12.28 -2.15 7.64
N LEU A 52 11.32 -1.30 7.28
CA LEU A 52 11.64 -0.03 6.65
C LEU A 52 12.45 0.87 7.59
N ALA A 53 12.08 0.93 8.87
CA ALA A 53 12.83 1.70 9.86
C ALA A 53 14.26 1.18 10.02
N ALA A 54 14.44 -0.14 10.03
CA ALA A 54 15.77 -0.75 10.13
C ALA A 54 16.63 -0.40 8.91
N VAL A 55 16.05 -0.46 7.71
CA VAL A 55 16.76 -0.11 6.47
C VAL A 55 17.20 1.35 6.49
N LEU A 56 16.37 2.23 7.02
CA LEU A 56 16.65 3.67 7.05
C LEU A 56 17.44 4.12 8.29
N GLY A 57 17.73 3.19 9.22
CA GLY A 57 18.49 3.51 10.43
C GLY A 57 17.73 4.35 11.43
N CYS A 58 16.42 4.20 11.52
CA CYS A 58 15.55 5.00 12.38
C CYS A 58 14.74 4.12 13.32
N ASP A 59 14.13 4.75 14.32
CA ASP A 59 13.17 4.06 15.19
C ASP A 59 11.87 3.79 14.42
N LYS A 60 11.20 2.70 14.77
CA LYS A 60 9.94 2.32 14.15
C LYS A 60 8.85 3.34 14.52
N PRO A 61 8.15 3.92 13.53
CA PRO A 61 7.01 4.80 13.82
C PRO A 61 5.84 4.00 14.35
N GLU A 62 5.10 4.57 15.31
CA GLU A 62 4.00 3.86 15.97
C GLU A 62 2.61 4.37 15.58
N SER A 63 2.41 5.70 15.58
CA SER A 63 1.09 6.26 15.23
C SER A 63 0.97 6.50 13.73
N THR A 64 -0.27 6.68 13.26
CA THR A 64 -0.53 7.05 11.87
C THR A 64 0.18 8.35 11.49
N GLU A 65 0.16 9.34 12.37
CA GLU A 65 0.84 10.61 12.13
C GLU A 65 2.35 10.44 12.04
N GLU A 66 2.92 9.62 12.93
CA GLU A 66 4.35 9.32 12.88
C GLU A 66 4.73 8.57 11.61
N LYS A 67 3.89 7.63 11.18
CA LYS A 67 4.11 6.85 9.95
C LYS A 67 4.09 7.74 8.72
N LYS A 68 3.14 8.65 8.63
CA LYS A 68 3.08 9.61 7.52
C LYS A 68 4.32 10.50 7.49
N ARG A 69 4.68 11.07 8.63
CA ARG A 69 5.84 11.93 8.74
C ARG A 69 7.13 11.18 8.42
N PHE A 70 7.24 9.95 8.89
CA PHE A 70 8.37 9.07 8.60
C PHE A 70 8.55 8.86 7.10
N LEU A 71 7.47 8.53 6.39
CA LEU A 71 7.53 8.32 4.94
C LEU A 71 7.91 9.60 4.21
N LEU A 72 7.24 10.70 4.50
CA LEU A 72 7.45 11.95 3.79
C LEU A 72 8.84 12.53 4.05
N SER A 73 9.36 12.40 5.28
CA SER A 73 10.70 12.88 5.60
C SER A 73 11.80 12.09 4.90
N HIS A 74 11.51 10.84 4.51
CA HIS A 74 12.45 10.01 3.76
C HIS A 74 12.14 9.98 2.26
N HIS A 75 11.22 10.84 1.79
CA HIS A 75 10.85 10.98 0.39
C HIS A 75 10.26 9.70 -0.21
N ILE A 76 9.48 8.98 0.60
CA ILE A 76 8.85 7.72 0.21
C ILE A 76 7.34 7.91 0.10
N ALA A 77 6.78 7.51 -1.04
CA ALA A 77 5.35 7.43 -1.24
C ALA A 77 4.89 5.98 -1.08
N VAL A 78 3.67 5.78 -0.61
CA VAL A 78 3.08 4.45 -0.42
C VAL A 78 1.65 4.45 -0.94
N TRP A 79 1.32 3.42 -1.70
CA TRP A 79 -0.04 3.14 -2.12
C TRP A 79 -0.15 1.66 -2.47
N ASP A 80 -1.22 1.26 -3.16
CA ASP A 80 -1.44 -0.10 -3.64
C ASP A 80 -1.79 -0.08 -5.12
N VAL A 81 -1.55 -1.19 -5.81
CA VAL A 81 -1.86 -1.31 -7.25
C VAL A 81 -3.37 -1.27 -7.47
N ILE A 82 -4.14 -1.91 -6.59
CA ILE A 82 -5.57 -2.13 -6.78
C ILE A 82 -6.41 -1.02 -6.18
N GLY A 83 -7.29 -0.42 -7.00
CA GLY A 83 -8.25 0.57 -6.52
C GLY A 83 -9.56 -0.06 -6.06
N SER A 84 -9.96 -1.18 -6.69
CA SER A 84 -11.13 -1.95 -6.27
C SER A 84 -10.97 -3.39 -6.74
N CYS A 85 -11.60 -4.30 -6.03
CA CYS A 85 -11.57 -5.72 -6.38
C CYS A 85 -12.63 -6.49 -5.62
N GLU A 86 -12.81 -7.77 -5.98
CA GLU A 86 -13.52 -8.74 -5.18
C GLU A 86 -12.48 -9.52 -4.40
N ILE A 87 -12.65 -9.62 -3.09
CA ILE A 87 -11.67 -10.25 -2.22
C ILE A 87 -12.36 -10.94 -1.05
N ALA A 88 -11.77 -12.04 -0.58
CA ALA A 88 -12.18 -12.73 0.64
C ALA A 88 -11.19 -12.39 1.76
N GLY A 89 -11.62 -11.58 2.73
CA GLY A 89 -10.77 -11.14 3.83
C GLY A 89 -9.53 -10.39 3.36
N SER A 90 -8.36 -10.89 3.72
CA SER A 90 -7.07 -10.32 3.35
C SER A 90 -6.29 -11.18 2.35
N ALA A 91 -6.89 -12.26 1.84
CA ALA A 91 -6.17 -13.24 1.04
C ALA A 91 -5.91 -12.72 -0.39
N ASP A 92 -4.69 -12.39 -0.71
CA ASP A 92 -4.28 -11.96 -2.06
C ASP A 92 -4.69 -12.97 -3.13
N SER A 93 -4.63 -14.26 -2.81
CA SER A 93 -5.02 -15.32 -3.76
C SER A 93 -6.50 -15.31 -4.10
N SER A 94 -7.34 -14.65 -3.29
CA SER A 94 -8.77 -14.55 -3.53
C SER A 94 -9.17 -13.38 -4.42
N ILE A 95 -8.23 -12.51 -4.77
CA ILE A 95 -8.54 -11.29 -5.54
C ILE A 95 -9.06 -11.64 -6.93
N ARG A 96 -10.19 -11.02 -7.29
CA ARG A 96 -10.83 -11.15 -8.61
C ARG A 96 -11.30 -9.78 -9.05
N SER A 97 -11.42 -9.60 -10.36
CA SER A 97 -11.97 -8.37 -10.96
C SER A 97 -11.24 -7.12 -10.48
N ALA A 98 -9.92 -7.20 -10.40
CA ALA A 98 -9.09 -6.09 -9.93
C ALA A 98 -9.10 -4.93 -10.91
N GLN A 99 -9.33 -3.72 -10.38
CA GLN A 99 -9.20 -2.47 -11.13
C GLN A 99 -8.03 -1.68 -10.53
N PRO A 100 -7.10 -1.18 -11.33
CA PRO A 100 -5.92 -0.51 -10.79
C PRO A 100 -6.25 0.88 -10.24
N ASN A 101 -5.45 1.31 -9.27
CA ASN A 101 -5.40 2.72 -8.90
C ASN A 101 -4.69 3.50 -10.00
N ASP A 102 -5.09 4.73 -10.20
CA ASP A 102 -4.42 5.61 -11.16
C ASP A 102 -3.23 6.29 -10.46
N ILE A 103 -2.02 5.83 -10.75
CA ILE A 103 -0.81 6.39 -10.15
C ILE A 103 -0.23 7.56 -10.94
N ALA A 104 -0.79 7.86 -12.10
CA ALA A 104 -0.26 8.93 -12.95
C ALA A 104 -0.18 10.29 -12.25
N PRO A 105 -1.19 10.72 -11.47
CA PRO A 105 -1.09 11.99 -10.75
C PRO A 105 0.08 12.04 -9.76
N LEU A 106 0.39 10.91 -9.09
CA LEU A 106 1.52 10.84 -8.18
C LEU A 106 2.83 11.03 -8.92
N LEU A 107 2.97 10.37 -10.06
CA LEU A 107 4.19 10.46 -10.86
C LEU A 107 4.38 11.85 -11.46
N ALA A 108 3.29 12.46 -11.91
CA ALA A 108 3.33 13.81 -12.48
C ALA A 108 3.61 14.89 -11.44
N GLY A 109 3.08 14.72 -10.22
CA GLY A 109 3.17 15.72 -9.16
C GLY A 109 4.38 15.60 -8.25
N SER A 110 5.28 14.64 -8.51
CA SER A 110 6.42 14.37 -7.64
C SER A 110 7.68 14.10 -8.43
N GLY A 111 8.77 13.82 -7.70
CA GLY A 111 10.04 13.41 -8.31
C GLY A 111 10.25 11.89 -8.26
N ILE A 112 9.18 11.10 -8.21
CA ILE A 112 9.29 9.64 -8.13
C ILE A 112 10.03 9.10 -9.36
N ARG A 113 11.12 8.37 -9.11
CA ARG A 113 11.96 7.77 -10.14
C ARG A 113 12.04 6.25 -10.02
N ARG A 114 11.62 5.68 -8.89
CA ARG A 114 11.67 4.24 -8.65
C ARG A 114 10.37 3.78 -8.05
N ILE A 115 9.91 2.63 -8.51
CA ILE A 115 8.69 2.00 -8.01
C ILE A 115 9.07 0.60 -7.54
N PHE A 116 8.77 0.31 -6.28
CA PHE A 116 8.97 -1.02 -5.69
C PHE A 116 7.62 -1.66 -5.46
N THR A 117 7.46 -2.90 -5.90
CA THR A 117 6.25 -3.66 -5.61
C THR A 117 6.50 -4.55 -4.41
N ASN A 118 5.63 -4.45 -3.41
CA ASN A 118 5.77 -5.18 -2.16
C ASN A 118 5.06 -6.53 -2.26
N GLY A 119 5.80 -7.56 -2.68
CA GLY A 119 5.31 -8.92 -2.80
C GLY A 119 4.98 -9.35 -4.22
N LYS A 120 4.83 -10.66 -4.40
CA LYS A 120 4.61 -11.26 -5.72
C LYS A 120 3.29 -10.85 -6.35
N THR A 121 2.23 -10.79 -5.56
CA THR A 121 0.91 -10.40 -6.07
C THR A 121 0.91 -8.96 -6.55
N ALA A 122 1.52 -8.06 -5.79
CA ALA A 122 1.64 -6.66 -6.18
C ALA A 122 2.43 -6.53 -7.48
N HIS A 123 3.54 -7.26 -7.61
CA HIS A 123 4.36 -7.22 -8.82
C HIS A 123 3.58 -7.72 -10.04
N ALA A 124 2.92 -8.87 -9.93
CA ALA A 124 2.15 -9.44 -11.03
C ALA A 124 1.02 -8.51 -11.48
N LEU A 125 0.33 -7.90 -10.52
CA LEU A 125 -0.74 -6.97 -10.82
C LEU A 125 -0.22 -5.67 -11.45
N TYR A 126 0.91 -5.20 -10.99
CA TYR A 126 1.53 -4.00 -11.56
C TYR A 126 1.87 -4.22 -13.03
N VAL A 127 2.53 -5.33 -13.34
CA VAL A 127 2.92 -5.66 -14.72
C VAL A 127 1.69 -5.82 -15.61
N LYS A 128 0.62 -6.43 -15.09
CA LYS A 128 -0.59 -6.70 -15.87
C LYS A 128 -1.46 -5.45 -16.06
N GLN A 129 -1.59 -4.59 -15.04
CA GLN A 129 -2.59 -3.53 -14.99
C GLN A 129 -2.02 -2.14 -15.27
N ILE A 130 -0.72 -1.97 -15.07
CA ILE A 130 -0.06 -0.68 -15.21
C ILE A 130 1.10 -0.78 -16.20
#